data_b8ba455fffd3e8641bd98c0fb5a579c5
#
_entry.id   b8ba455fffd3e8641bd98c0fb5a579c5
#
_cell.length_a   1.000
_cell.length_b   1.000
_cell.length_c   1.000
_cell.angle_alpha   90.00
_cell.angle_beta   90.00
_cell.angle_gamma   90.00
#
_symmetry.space_group_name_H-M   'P 1'
#
loop_
_entity.id
_entity.type
_entity.pdbx_description
1 polymer ?
#
loop_
_entity_poly.entity_id
_entity_poly.type
_entity_poly.pdbx_seq_one_letter_code
_entity_poly.pdbx_strand_id
1 'polypeptide(L)'
;MNTIFHLASIGALALIPTVAGETTTTTKLCVELEVPVPVRATNQLFDQPRVDSTIDAIDWTVWVSTRTTPPVTERLLGNKTIDDKFLINAQLCVPSDKGPKADILQIATPGLGFDKRYFDAEIQPDEYSYVNAALKKGYSILTYDRLGTGKSQKPNAYDIVQIPTEIEILASLTKIARSGKLISSSKVLSKSSRTISDFVPSKVVQIGYSFGSFLIQNVVARYPELSDGAILTALYPNTIPYSQMIDVLHYDHEFPKENDPARFSEYGSGYFVLSNEADLQKLFFQKKSLDPALLTYTEKIKQPETVGEYASEGLSSYLVADNFKGPVHFFIGEFDNFVCRGDCRDIYNQTEAERIFPHSNPTYYLQPETGHAPALSKNASAGFEVMLGYLDSHNL
;
A
#
# COMPACT_ATOMS: atom_id res chain seq x y z
N MET A 1 43.42 -37.24 64.30
CA MET A 1 42.01 -37.58 64.56
C MET A 1 41.21 -36.35 64.18
N ASN A 2 40.75 -36.27 62.93
CA ASN A 2 39.90 -35.18 62.45
C ASN A 2 38.79 -35.83 61.63
N THR A 3 37.60 -35.81 62.18
CA THR A 3 36.38 -36.37 61.61
C THR A 3 35.75 -35.34 60.67
N ILE A 4 35.59 -35.68 59.41
CA ILE A 4 34.93 -34.84 58.41
C ILE A 4 33.46 -35.26 58.31
N PHE A 5 32.55 -34.33 58.61
CA PHE A 5 31.13 -34.50 58.38
C PHE A 5 30.78 -34.11 56.94
N HIS A 6 30.19 -35.03 56.18
CA HIS A 6 29.55 -34.77 54.91
C HIS A 6 28.06 -34.39 55.12
N LEU A 7 27.73 -33.16 54.74
CA LEU A 7 26.35 -32.74 54.57
C LEU A 7 25.92 -33.03 53.13
N ALA A 8 24.91 -33.90 53.02
CA ALA A 8 24.21 -34.13 51.72
C ALA A 8 23.07 -33.11 51.59
N SER A 9 23.16 -32.21 50.60
CA SER A 9 22.08 -31.28 50.24
C SER A 9 21.19 -31.96 49.22
N ILE A 10 19.92 -32.23 49.59
CA ILE A 10 18.86 -32.67 48.71
C ILE A 10 18.28 -31.44 47.99
N GLY A 11 18.63 -31.29 46.72
CA GLY A 11 18.07 -30.28 45.83
C GLY A 11 16.68 -30.74 45.35
N ALA A 12 15.62 -30.05 45.77
CA ALA A 12 14.30 -30.22 45.19
C ALA A 12 14.24 -29.52 43.82
N LEU A 13 14.11 -30.29 42.73
CA LEU A 13 13.79 -29.78 41.40
C LEU A 13 12.32 -29.37 41.40
N ALA A 14 12.07 -28.06 41.37
CA ALA A 14 10.75 -27.52 41.06
C ALA A 14 10.49 -27.64 39.56
N LEU A 15 9.55 -28.49 39.19
CA LEU A 15 8.98 -28.57 37.84
C LEU A 15 8.13 -27.31 37.60
N ILE A 16 8.66 -26.40 36.79
CA ILE A 16 7.88 -25.29 36.24
C ILE A 16 7.01 -25.84 35.13
N PRO A 17 5.67 -25.71 35.20
CA PRO A 17 4.81 -26.11 34.08
C PRO A 17 5.05 -25.16 32.92
N THR A 18 5.59 -25.66 31.83
CA THR A 18 5.58 -24.97 30.52
C THR A 18 4.13 -24.91 30.08
N VAL A 19 3.53 -23.73 30.19
CA VAL A 19 2.30 -23.41 29.49
C VAL A 19 2.65 -23.35 28.01
N ALA A 20 2.38 -24.41 27.28
CA ALA A 20 2.35 -24.40 25.85
C ALA A 20 1.23 -23.44 25.43
N GLY A 21 1.58 -22.22 25.02
CA GLY A 21 0.63 -21.33 24.36
C GLY A 21 0.13 -22.04 23.11
N GLU A 22 -1.16 -22.40 23.09
CA GLU A 22 -1.83 -22.80 21.85
C GLU A 22 -1.70 -21.62 20.88
N THR A 23 -0.82 -21.75 19.90
CA THR A 23 -0.85 -20.93 18.70
C THR A 23 -2.12 -21.28 17.95
N THR A 24 -3.22 -20.60 18.26
CA THR A 24 -4.42 -20.61 17.42
C THR A 24 -4.03 -19.99 16.10
N THR A 25 -3.64 -20.82 15.13
CA THR A 25 -3.54 -20.41 13.73
C THR A 25 -4.93 -19.97 13.29
N THR A 26 -5.16 -18.67 13.28
CA THR A 26 -6.40 -18.08 12.75
C THR A 26 -6.51 -18.52 11.30
N THR A 27 -7.45 -19.43 11.01
CA THR A 27 -7.63 -19.96 9.66
C THR A 27 -8.15 -18.80 8.79
N LYS A 28 -7.28 -18.27 7.95
CA LYS A 28 -7.56 -17.16 7.02
C LYS A 28 -8.63 -17.60 6.03
N LEU A 29 -9.78 -16.97 6.05
CA LEU A 29 -10.86 -17.19 5.07
C LEU A 29 -10.78 -16.11 4.01
N CYS A 30 -10.19 -16.43 2.86
CA CYS A 30 -10.04 -15.50 1.76
C CYS A 30 -10.60 -16.07 0.45
N VAL A 31 -11.07 -15.17 -0.40
CA VAL A 31 -11.47 -15.45 -1.80
C VAL A 31 -10.73 -14.49 -2.71
N GLU A 32 -10.12 -15.02 -3.76
CA GLU A 32 -9.51 -14.21 -4.83
C GLU A 32 -10.52 -13.97 -5.93
N LEU A 33 -10.62 -12.73 -6.38
CA LEU A 33 -11.63 -12.22 -7.28
C LEU A 33 -10.99 -11.49 -8.46
N GLU A 34 -11.59 -11.61 -9.63
CA GLU A 34 -11.39 -10.72 -10.77
C GLU A 34 -12.62 -9.83 -10.86
N VAL A 35 -12.47 -8.57 -10.45
CA VAL A 35 -13.55 -7.60 -10.32
C VAL A 35 -13.62 -6.74 -11.58
N PRO A 36 -14.73 -6.77 -12.37
CA PRO A 36 -14.91 -5.86 -13.50
C PRO A 36 -15.34 -4.48 -13.01
N VAL A 37 -14.38 -3.55 -12.92
CA VAL A 37 -14.57 -2.21 -12.36
C VAL A 37 -14.87 -1.21 -13.49
N PRO A 38 -16.08 -0.61 -13.54
CA PRO A 38 -16.39 0.44 -14.51
C PRO A 38 -15.71 1.74 -14.11
N VAL A 39 -15.11 2.41 -15.09
CA VAL A 39 -14.33 3.64 -14.90
C VAL A 39 -14.75 4.69 -15.91
N ARG A 40 -14.99 5.90 -15.44
CA ARG A 40 -15.11 7.08 -16.27
C ARG A 40 -14.19 8.17 -15.75
N ALA A 41 -13.12 8.46 -16.50
CA ALA A 41 -12.07 9.39 -16.12
C ALA A 41 -11.68 10.29 -17.30
N THR A 42 -10.97 11.38 -17.00
CA THR A 42 -10.29 12.18 -18.00
C THR A 42 -8.81 12.19 -17.68
N ASN A 43 -8.03 11.52 -18.52
CA ASN A 43 -6.59 11.49 -18.47
C ASN A 43 -5.97 12.55 -19.40
N GLN A 44 -4.68 12.80 -19.24
CA GLN A 44 -3.91 13.69 -20.09
C GLN A 44 -3.06 12.90 -21.09
N LEU A 45 -2.84 13.49 -22.27
CA LEU A 45 -1.84 13.05 -23.22
C LEU A 45 -0.58 13.89 -23.04
N PHE A 46 0.58 13.25 -22.93
CA PHE A 46 1.85 13.92 -22.68
C PHE A 46 2.83 13.71 -23.84
N ASP A 47 3.58 14.76 -24.18
CA ASP A 47 4.79 14.63 -24.96
C ASP A 47 5.92 14.11 -24.06
N GLN A 48 6.38 12.90 -24.34
CA GLN A 48 7.40 12.24 -23.55
C GLN A 48 8.06 11.08 -24.30
N PRO A 49 9.33 10.73 -23.98
CA PRO A 49 10.02 9.61 -24.59
C PRO A 49 9.28 8.29 -24.38
N ARG A 50 9.44 7.39 -25.34
CA ARG A 50 8.96 6.00 -25.19
C ARG A 50 9.95 5.20 -24.37
N VAL A 51 9.43 4.19 -23.68
CA VAL A 51 10.20 3.25 -22.88
C VAL A 51 9.87 1.83 -23.40
N ASP A 52 10.75 1.31 -24.24
CA ASP A 52 10.61 0.02 -24.92
C ASP A 52 11.79 -0.94 -24.57
N SER A 53 12.78 -0.47 -23.82
CA SER A 53 13.98 -1.18 -23.37
C SER A 53 14.49 -0.63 -22.03
N THR A 54 15.43 -1.33 -21.39
CA THR A 54 16.14 -0.83 -20.20
C THR A 54 16.93 0.44 -20.50
N ILE A 55 17.52 0.56 -21.71
CA ILE A 55 18.19 1.78 -22.13
C ILE A 55 17.20 2.95 -22.12
N ASP A 56 16.00 2.76 -22.64
CA ASP A 56 14.97 3.80 -22.67
C ASP A 56 14.46 4.13 -21.24
N ALA A 57 14.34 3.13 -20.37
CA ALA A 57 13.91 3.34 -18.98
C ALA A 57 14.90 4.21 -18.20
N ILE A 58 16.20 3.92 -18.34
CA ILE A 58 17.26 4.73 -17.74
C ILE A 58 17.30 6.14 -18.38
N ASP A 59 17.22 6.24 -19.71
CA ASP A 59 17.22 7.52 -20.40
C ASP A 59 16.00 8.37 -20.01
N TRP A 60 14.83 7.77 -19.83
CA TRP A 60 13.63 8.45 -19.34
C TRP A 60 13.85 9.03 -17.93
N THR A 61 14.47 8.27 -17.02
CA THR A 61 14.79 8.73 -15.65
C THR A 61 15.75 9.92 -15.70
N VAL A 62 16.80 9.86 -16.54
CA VAL A 62 17.72 10.97 -16.76
C VAL A 62 17.01 12.16 -17.39
N TRP A 63 16.19 11.92 -18.41
CA TRP A 63 15.45 12.96 -19.11
C TRP A 63 14.51 13.72 -18.18
N VAL A 64 13.73 13.05 -17.33
CA VAL A 64 12.79 13.70 -16.41
C VAL A 64 13.50 14.61 -15.40
N SER A 65 14.74 14.28 -15.04
CA SER A 65 15.61 15.04 -14.12
C SER A 65 16.44 16.12 -14.82
N THR A 66 16.47 16.12 -16.15
CA THR A 66 17.29 17.07 -16.93
C THR A 66 16.76 18.49 -16.81
N ARG A 67 17.62 19.44 -16.45
CA ARG A 67 17.27 20.85 -16.24
C ARG A 67 16.55 21.52 -17.43
N THR A 68 16.79 21.05 -18.64
CA THR A 68 16.21 21.60 -19.88
C THR A 68 14.95 20.87 -20.33
N THR A 69 14.56 19.79 -19.65
CA THR A 69 13.28 19.12 -19.91
C THR A 69 12.13 20.04 -19.50
N PRO A 70 11.18 20.31 -20.40
CA PRO A 70 10.04 21.16 -20.08
C PRO A 70 9.25 20.61 -18.90
N PRO A 71 8.74 21.48 -18.02
CA PRO A 71 7.85 21.02 -16.95
C PRO A 71 6.64 20.28 -17.53
N VAL A 72 6.07 19.39 -16.75
CA VAL A 72 4.95 18.52 -17.20
C VAL A 72 3.77 19.34 -17.74
N THR A 73 3.52 20.52 -17.20
CA THR A 73 2.47 21.45 -17.67
C THR A 73 2.68 21.96 -19.10
N GLU A 74 3.91 22.01 -19.59
CA GLU A 74 4.26 22.43 -20.95
C GLU A 74 4.30 21.27 -21.94
N ARG A 75 4.22 20.02 -21.44
CA ARG A 75 4.23 18.80 -22.23
C ARG A 75 2.83 18.23 -22.52
N LEU A 76 1.78 18.97 -22.20
CA LEU A 76 0.40 18.54 -22.42
C LEU A 76 0.03 18.64 -23.90
N LEU A 77 -0.40 17.53 -24.49
CA LEU A 77 -0.89 17.43 -25.86
C LEU A 77 -2.42 17.47 -25.97
N GLY A 78 -3.12 17.28 -24.84
CA GLY A 78 -4.58 17.25 -24.79
C GLY A 78 -5.09 16.27 -23.74
N ASN A 79 -6.39 15.98 -23.82
CA ASN A 79 -7.08 15.08 -22.89
C ASN A 79 -7.55 13.80 -23.61
N LYS A 80 -7.64 12.73 -22.84
CA LYS A 80 -8.22 11.44 -23.26
C LYS A 80 -9.34 11.04 -22.30
N THR A 81 -10.55 10.92 -22.83
CA THR A 81 -11.66 10.33 -22.06
C THR A 81 -11.47 8.83 -21.94
N ILE A 82 -11.53 8.31 -20.74
CA ILE A 82 -11.61 6.91 -20.42
C ILE A 82 -13.06 6.61 -20.05
N ASP A 83 -13.70 5.68 -20.74
CA ASP A 83 -15.03 5.16 -20.43
C ASP A 83 -14.98 3.66 -20.74
N ASP A 84 -14.47 2.89 -19.77
CA ASP A 84 -14.13 1.49 -19.97
C ASP A 84 -14.36 0.69 -18.67
N LYS A 85 -14.17 -0.61 -18.76
CA LYS A 85 -14.23 -1.54 -17.63
C LYS A 85 -12.91 -2.29 -17.50
N PHE A 86 -12.23 -2.09 -16.38
CA PHE A 86 -10.95 -2.76 -16.11
C PHE A 86 -11.14 -3.97 -15.19
N LEU A 87 -10.37 -5.02 -15.47
CA LEU A 87 -10.34 -6.23 -14.64
C LEU A 87 -9.30 -6.04 -13.53
N ILE A 88 -9.80 -5.93 -12.30
CA ILE A 88 -8.99 -5.71 -11.09
C ILE A 88 -8.94 -7.00 -10.28
N ASN A 89 -7.73 -7.50 -10.03
CA ASN A 89 -7.53 -8.63 -9.15
C ASN A 89 -7.59 -8.17 -7.68
N ALA A 90 -8.45 -8.78 -6.91
CA ALA A 90 -8.67 -8.45 -5.51
C ALA A 90 -8.75 -9.70 -4.65
N GLN A 91 -8.43 -9.58 -3.37
CA GLN A 91 -8.58 -10.62 -2.36
C GLN A 91 -9.41 -10.09 -1.21
N LEU A 92 -10.58 -10.71 -1.00
CA LEU A 92 -11.42 -10.45 0.17
C LEU A 92 -11.12 -11.50 1.24
N CYS A 93 -10.70 -11.06 2.42
CA CYS A 93 -10.53 -11.90 3.59
C CYS A 93 -11.51 -11.50 4.69
N VAL A 94 -12.12 -12.48 5.33
CA VAL A 94 -13.05 -12.27 6.45
C VAL A 94 -12.59 -13.07 7.67
N PRO A 95 -12.87 -12.60 8.91
CA PRO A 95 -12.52 -13.36 10.11
C PRO A 95 -13.31 -14.67 10.17
N SER A 96 -12.70 -15.71 10.73
CA SER A 96 -13.34 -17.05 10.91
C SER A 96 -14.55 -16.97 11.82
N ASP A 97 -14.52 -16.09 12.80
CA ASP A 97 -15.57 -15.85 13.76
C ASP A 97 -16.24 -14.50 13.47
N LYS A 98 -17.55 -14.51 13.30
CA LYS A 98 -18.35 -13.30 13.07
C LYS A 98 -18.49 -12.50 14.37
N GLY A 99 -17.45 -11.75 14.71
CA GLY A 99 -17.49 -10.76 15.79
C GLY A 99 -18.14 -9.42 15.34
N PRO A 100 -18.25 -8.45 16.26
CA PRO A 100 -18.92 -7.17 16.00
C PRO A 100 -18.23 -6.28 14.95
N LYS A 101 -16.99 -6.59 14.57
CA LYS A 101 -16.22 -5.86 13.56
C LYS A 101 -16.16 -6.57 12.21
N ALA A 102 -16.75 -7.76 12.08
CA ALA A 102 -16.66 -8.55 10.86
C ALA A 102 -17.34 -7.90 9.66
N ASP A 103 -18.27 -7.00 9.89
CA ASP A 103 -18.96 -6.19 8.87
C ASP A 103 -18.31 -4.81 8.63
N ILE A 104 -17.24 -4.47 9.36
CA ILE A 104 -16.39 -3.32 9.03
C ILE A 104 -15.35 -3.80 8.01
N LEU A 105 -15.40 -3.21 6.81
CA LEU A 105 -14.50 -3.56 5.72
C LEU A 105 -13.37 -2.56 5.61
N GLN A 106 -12.13 -3.03 5.73
CA GLN A 106 -10.96 -2.26 5.35
C GLN A 106 -10.66 -2.48 3.86
N ILE A 107 -10.38 -1.42 3.10
CA ILE A 107 -9.89 -1.51 1.71
C ILE A 107 -8.46 -1.01 1.70
N ALA A 108 -7.51 -1.90 1.37
CA ALA A 108 -6.09 -1.61 1.42
C ALA A 108 -5.52 -1.39 0.02
N THR A 109 -5.00 -0.17 -0.22
CA THR A 109 -4.48 0.30 -1.50
C THR A 109 -2.95 0.39 -1.47
N PRO A 110 -2.21 -0.42 -2.26
CA PRO A 110 -0.74 -0.40 -2.28
C PRO A 110 -0.18 0.83 -3.01
N GLY A 111 1.07 1.14 -2.70
CA GLY A 111 1.85 2.20 -3.35
C GLY A 111 2.43 1.80 -4.70
N LEU A 112 3.24 2.70 -5.29
CA LEU A 112 4.07 2.39 -6.46
C LEU A 112 5.04 1.27 -6.14
N GLY A 113 5.40 0.49 -7.13
CA GLY A 113 6.33 -0.63 -6.99
C GLY A 113 5.79 -1.85 -6.25
N PHE A 114 4.51 -1.89 -5.88
CA PHE A 114 3.91 -3.01 -5.13
C PHE A 114 2.53 -3.41 -5.64
N ASP A 115 2.16 -4.67 -5.32
CA ASP A 115 0.80 -5.20 -5.41
C ASP A 115 0.22 -5.48 -4.01
N LYS A 116 -0.92 -6.15 -3.93
CA LYS A 116 -1.61 -6.49 -2.67
C LYS A 116 -0.76 -7.26 -1.65
N ARG A 117 0.34 -7.92 -2.08
CA ARG A 117 1.26 -8.64 -1.18
C ARG A 117 2.04 -7.71 -0.24
N TYR A 118 2.05 -6.41 -0.49
CA TYR A 118 2.56 -5.43 0.46
C TYR A 118 1.80 -5.47 1.80
N PHE A 119 0.47 -5.60 1.74
CA PHE A 119 -0.36 -5.71 2.94
C PHE A 119 -0.54 -7.15 3.43
N ASP A 120 -0.30 -8.13 2.57
CA ASP A 120 -0.46 -9.55 2.88
C ASP A 120 0.84 -10.31 2.65
N ALA A 121 1.86 -9.95 3.41
CA ALA A 121 3.18 -10.55 3.28
C ALA A 121 3.14 -12.05 3.58
N GLU A 122 3.74 -12.84 2.65
CA GLU A 122 3.85 -14.29 2.78
C GLU A 122 5.00 -14.72 3.73
N ILE A 123 6.00 -13.83 3.89
CA ILE A 123 7.12 -14.05 4.80
C ILE A 123 6.69 -13.73 6.23
N GLN A 124 6.87 -14.68 7.15
CA GLN A 124 6.53 -14.53 8.57
C GLN A 124 5.19 -13.76 8.75
N PRO A 125 4.07 -14.29 8.22
CA PRO A 125 2.83 -13.52 8.08
C PRO A 125 2.21 -13.07 9.41
N ASP A 126 2.60 -13.67 10.54
CA ASP A 126 2.19 -13.20 11.85
C ASP A 126 2.86 -11.87 12.25
N GLU A 127 4.01 -11.56 11.67
CA GLU A 127 4.77 -10.33 11.90
C GLU A 127 4.50 -9.27 10.83
N TYR A 128 4.40 -9.67 9.54
CA TYR A 128 4.45 -8.76 8.41
C TYR A 128 3.16 -8.70 7.58
N SER A 129 2.13 -9.50 7.88
CA SER A 129 0.84 -9.38 7.20
C SER A 129 -0.13 -8.49 7.98
N TYR A 130 -0.39 -7.30 7.46
CA TYR A 130 -1.46 -6.44 7.96
C TYR A 130 -2.84 -7.11 7.84
N VAL A 131 -3.04 -7.90 6.78
CA VAL A 131 -4.26 -8.70 6.60
C VAL A 131 -4.47 -9.65 7.79
N ASN A 132 -3.43 -10.36 8.21
CA ASN A 132 -3.52 -11.24 9.39
C ASN A 132 -3.82 -10.45 10.66
N ALA A 133 -3.17 -9.30 10.85
CA ALA A 133 -3.41 -8.44 12.02
C ALA A 133 -4.86 -7.93 12.06
N ALA A 134 -5.40 -7.47 10.92
CA ALA A 134 -6.78 -7.03 10.79
C ALA A 134 -7.78 -8.16 11.10
N LEU A 135 -7.55 -9.36 10.54
CA LEU A 135 -8.39 -10.53 10.80
C LEU A 135 -8.35 -10.96 12.27
N LYS A 136 -7.19 -10.93 12.93
CA LYS A 136 -7.04 -11.21 14.36
C LYS A 136 -7.83 -10.22 15.23
N LYS A 137 -7.95 -8.96 14.78
CA LYS A 137 -8.79 -7.93 15.46
C LYS A 137 -10.27 -8.02 15.08
N GLY A 138 -10.64 -8.94 14.20
CA GLY A 138 -12.02 -9.22 13.80
C GLY A 138 -12.54 -8.44 12.61
N TYR A 139 -11.70 -7.69 11.90
CA TYR A 139 -12.07 -6.93 10.71
C TYR A 139 -12.08 -7.78 9.44
N SER A 140 -12.97 -7.45 8.51
CA SER A 140 -12.84 -7.89 7.12
C SER A 140 -11.92 -6.95 6.34
N ILE A 141 -11.19 -7.49 5.36
CA ILE A 141 -10.25 -6.69 4.57
C ILE A 141 -10.27 -7.10 3.10
N LEU A 142 -10.30 -6.11 2.22
CA LEU A 142 -10.13 -6.22 0.79
C LEU A 142 -8.77 -5.63 0.42
N THR A 143 -7.90 -6.43 -0.15
CA THR A 143 -6.66 -5.99 -0.80
C THR A 143 -6.81 -6.16 -2.30
N TYR A 144 -6.13 -5.35 -3.11
CA TYR A 144 -6.20 -5.48 -4.55
C TYR A 144 -4.89 -5.07 -5.22
N ASP A 145 -4.67 -5.56 -6.43
CA ASP A 145 -3.60 -5.12 -7.31
C ASP A 145 -4.09 -3.89 -8.08
N ARG A 146 -3.36 -2.76 -8.02
CA ARG A 146 -3.70 -1.57 -8.79
C ARG A 146 -3.67 -1.87 -10.29
N LEU A 147 -4.31 -1.04 -11.09
CA LEU A 147 -4.24 -1.18 -12.55
C LEU A 147 -2.77 -1.16 -13.01
N GLY A 148 -2.40 -2.08 -13.87
CA GLY A 148 -1.01 -2.21 -14.32
C GLY A 148 -0.11 -3.05 -13.42
N THR A 149 -0.57 -3.51 -12.25
CA THR A 149 0.26 -4.31 -11.33
C THR A 149 -0.30 -5.72 -11.09
N GLY A 150 0.52 -6.60 -10.56
CA GLY A 150 0.14 -7.94 -10.10
C GLY A 150 -0.62 -8.73 -11.16
N LYS A 151 -1.82 -9.18 -10.80
CA LYS A 151 -2.73 -9.92 -11.69
C LYS A 151 -3.83 -9.04 -12.29
N SER A 152 -3.88 -7.75 -11.98
CA SER A 152 -4.79 -6.81 -12.63
C SER A 152 -4.43 -6.57 -14.08
N GLN A 153 -5.38 -6.07 -14.85
CA GLN A 153 -5.20 -5.75 -16.28
C GLN A 153 -4.04 -4.74 -16.48
N LYS A 154 -3.28 -4.91 -17.56
CA LYS A 154 -2.10 -4.10 -17.92
C LYS A 154 -2.34 -3.36 -19.23
N PRO A 155 -3.13 -2.25 -19.21
CA PRO A 155 -3.43 -1.49 -20.41
C PRO A 155 -2.27 -0.58 -20.81
N ASN A 156 -2.51 0.35 -21.76
CA ASN A 156 -1.53 1.33 -22.19
C ASN A 156 -0.99 2.15 -20.99
N ALA A 157 0.32 2.09 -20.78
CA ALA A 157 1.02 2.69 -19.64
C ALA A 157 1.15 4.21 -19.73
N TYR A 158 1.00 4.80 -20.91
CA TYR A 158 1.10 6.25 -21.10
C TYR A 158 -0.24 6.95 -20.86
N ASP A 159 -1.31 6.42 -21.48
CA ASP A 159 -2.56 7.12 -21.64
C ASP A 159 -3.67 6.65 -20.69
N ILE A 160 -3.54 5.42 -20.14
CA ILE A 160 -4.62 4.79 -19.36
C ILE A 160 -4.24 4.66 -17.89
N VAL A 161 -3.04 4.11 -17.58
CA VAL A 161 -2.60 3.97 -16.20
C VAL A 161 -2.09 5.33 -15.71
N GLN A 162 -3.02 6.13 -15.22
CA GLN A 162 -2.78 7.49 -14.70
C GLN A 162 -3.62 7.71 -13.44
N ILE A 163 -3.23 8.67 -12.62
CA ILE A 163 -3.90 9.01 -11.35
C ILE A 163 -5.42 9.19 -11.51
N PRO A 164 -5.96 9.94 -12.49
CA PRO A 164 -7.41 10.08 -12.60
C PRO A 164 -8.14 8.76 -12.81
N THR A 165 -7.60 7.87 -13.63
CA THR A 165 -8.15 6.51 -13.83
C THR A 165 -8.11 5.68 -12.55
N GLU A 166 -7.00 5.72 -11.81
CA GLU A 166 -6.85 4.93 -10.58
C GLU A 166 -7.73 5.43 -9.42
N ILE A 167 -7.95 6.73 -9.32
CA ILE A 167 -8.91 7.30 -8.37
C ILE A 167 -10.32 6.74 -8.66
N GLU A 168 -10.75 6.73 -9.92
CA GLU A 168 -12.06 6.23 -10.30
C GLU A 168 -12.18 4.71 -10.14
N ILE A 169 -11.09 3.96 -10.31
CA ILE A 169 -11.03 2.52 -9.98
C ILE A 169 -11.29 2.31 -8.49
N LEU A 170 -10.56 3.00 -7.61
CA LEU A 170 -10.73 2.86 -6.17
C LEU A 170 -12.15 3.28 -5.73
N ALA A 171 -12.66 4.39 -6.25
CA ALA A 171 -14.01 4.83 -5.97
C ALA A 171 -15.07 3.81 -6.41
N SER A 172 -14.94 3.27 -7.63
CA SER A 172 -15.87 2.26 -8.16
C SER A 172 -15.77 0.92 -7.43
N LEU A 173 -14.57 0.46 -7.10
CA LEU A 173 -14.34 -0.75 -6.30
C LEU A 173 -14.99 -0.60 -4.91
N THR A 174 -14.84 0.58 -4.28
CA THR A 174 -15.47 0.89 -3.00
C THR A 174 -17.01 0.90 -3.10
N LYS A 175 -17.56 1.46 -4.17
CA LYS A 175 -19.03 1.42 -4.44
C LYS A 175 -19.53 -0.02 -4.59
N ILE A 176 -18.81 -0.85 -5.34
CA ILE A 176 -19.15 -2.28 -5.51
C ILE A 176 -19.12 -2.99 -4.14
N ALA A 177 -18.08 -2.78 -3.33
CA ALA A 177 -17.99 -3.36 -1.99
C ALA A 177 -19.13 -2.91 -1.09
N ARG A 178 -19.42 -1.60 -1.03
CA ARG A 178 -20.54 -1.04 -0.23
C ARG A 178 -21.90 -1.56 -0.66
N SER A 179 -22.08 -1.86 -1.93
CA SER A 179 -23.36 -2.40 -2.43
C SER A 179 -23.64 -3.84 -1.99
N GLY A 180 -22.67 -4.52 -1.37
CA GLY A 180 -22.76 -5.92 -0.99
C GLY A 180 -22.79 -6.87 -2.18
N LYS A 181 -22.22 -6.48 -3.31
CA LYS A 181 -22.20 -7.29 -4.56
C LYS A 181 -20.79 -7.65 -5.00
N LEU A 182 -19.80 -7.51 -4.12
CA LEU A 182 -18.39 -7.68 -4.49
C LEU A 182 -18.11 -9.06 -5.09
N ILE A 183 -18.62 -10.12 -4.47
CA ILE A 183 -18.40 -11.50 -4.94
C ILE A 183 -19.31 -11.82 -6.12
N SER A 184 -20.62 -11.52 -6.02
CA SER A 184 -21.60 -11.85 -7.04
C SER A 184 -21.40 -11.11 -8.36
N SER A 185 -20.76 -9.93 -8.36
CA SER A 185 -20.41 -9.16 -9.56
C SER A 185 -19.03 -9.50 -10.13
N SER A 186 -18.29 -10.43 -9.51
CA SER A 186 -16.91 -10.78 -9.86
C SER A 186 -16.78 -12.23 -10.31
N LYS A 187 -15.70 -12.51 -11.03
CA LYS A 187 -15.27 -13.87 -11.29
C LYS A 187 -14.42 -14.36 -10.11
N VAL A 188 -14.86 -15.44 -9.48
CA VAL A 188 -14.11 -16.09 -8.39
C VAL A 188 -12.96 -16.89 -8.98
N LEU A 189 -11.72 -16.56 -8.61
CA LEU A 189 -10.50 -17.21 -9.10
C LEU A 189 -10.02 -18.33 -8.18
N SER A 190 -10.22 -18.22 -6.88
CA SER A 190 -9.88 -19.26 -5.91
C SER A 190 -11.04 -19.49 -4.95
N LYS A 191 -11.24 -20.75 -4.56
CA LYS A 191 -12.27 -21.10 -3.58
C LYS A 191 -11.59 -21.31 -2.22
N SER A 192 -12.07 -20.61 -1.21
CA SER A 192 -11.79 -20.96 0.20
C SER A 192 -12.41 -22.33 0.53
N SER A 193 -11.87 -23.00 1.56
CA SER A 193 -12.47 -24.21 2.13
C SER A 193 -13.89 -24.00 2.67
N ARG A 194 -14.24 -22.74 2.99
CA ARG A 194 -15.59 -22.28 3.35
C ARG A 194 -16.06 -21.25 2.35
N THR A 195 -17.34 -21.27 2.00
CA THR A 195 -17.95 -20.29 1.10
C THR A 195 -18.04 -18.95 1.81
N ILE A 196 -17.40 -17.93 1.26
CA ILE A 196 -17.63 -16.53 1.62
C ILE A 196 -18.77 -16.04 0.74
N SER A 197 -19.82 -15.48 1.34
CA SER A 197 -20.93 -14.84 0.61
C SER A 197 -20.79 -13.32 0.63
N ASP A 198 -21.48 -12.67 -0.30
CA ASP A 198 -21.62 -11.21 -0.27
C ASP A 198 -22.19 -10.76 1.08
N PHE A 199 -21.68 -9.61 1.56
CA PHE A 199 -22.22 -8.89 2.71
C PHE A 199 -22.15 -7.39 2.45
N VAL A 200 -23.08 -6.65 3.04
CA VAL A 200 -23.08 -5.18 3.02
C VAL A 200 -22.23 -4.72 4.21
N PRO A 201 -21.09 -4.09 3.99
CA PRO A 201 -20.31 -3.59 5.11
C PRO A 201 -21.06 -2.45 5.83
N SER A 202 -21.06 -2.50 7.16
CA SER A 202 -21.63 -1.42 8.00
C SER A 202 -20.80 -0.15 7.92
N LYS A 203 -19.48 -0.31 7.79
CA LYS A 203 -18.50 0.77 7.59
C LYS A 203 -17.41 0.33 6.60
N VAL A 204 -16.84 1.30 5.90
CA VAL A 204 -15.69 1.11 5.02
C VAL A 204 -14.58 2.06 5.46
N VAL A 205 -13.41 1.50 5.75
CA VAL A 205 -12.20 2.24 6.11
C VAL A 205 -11.15 2.06 5.02
N GLN A 206 -10.57 3.16 4.58
CA GLN A 206 -9.49 3.13 3.58
C GLN A 206 -8.14 3.03 4.28
N ILE A 207 -7.30 2.10 3.82
CA ILE A 207 -5.93 1.93 4.32
C ILE A 207 -4.98 2.13 3.14
N GLY A 208 -4.18 3.18 3.15
CA GLY A 208 -3.28 3.50 2.05
C GLY A 208 -1.82 3.26 2.38
N TYR A 209 -1.04 2.99 1.33
CA TYR A 209 0.41 3.04 1.40
C TYR A 209 0.95 3.95 0.30
N SER A 210 1.74 4.99 0.67
CA SER A 210 2.43 5.87 -0.27
C SER A 210 1.48 6.43 -1.34
N PHE A 211 1.70 6.15 -2.61
CA PHE A 211 0.81 6.51 -3.72
C PHE A 211 -0.63 6.03 -3.50
N GLY A 212 -0.84 4.85 -2.90
CA GLY A 212 -2.17 4.39 -2.51
C GLY A 212 -2.85 5.32 -1.49
N SER A 213 -2.09 5.90 -0.55
CA SER A 213 -2.58 6.92 0.37
C SER A 213 -2.98 8.21 -0.35
N PHE A 214 -2.23 8.59 -1.38
CA PHE A 214 -2.56 9.74 -2.23
C PHE A 214 -3.87 9.51 -3.02
N LEU A 215 -4.06 8.32 -3.58
CA LEU A 215 -5.32 7.95 -4.24
C LEU A 215 -6.50 8.01 -3.27
N ILE A 216 -6.35 7.49 -2.06
CA ILE A 216 -7.38 7.54 -1.02
C ILE A 216 -7.72 8.96 -0.65
N GLN A 217 -6.72 9.83 -0.45
CA GLN A 217 -6.93 11.24 -0.14
C GLN A 217 -7.82 11.91 -1.21
N ASN A 218 -7.56 11.62 -2.48
CA ASN A 218 -8.37 12.13 -3.58
C ASN A 218 -9.78 11.52 -3.62
N VAL A 219 -9.93 10.22 -3.30
CA VAL A 219 -11.25 9.57 -3.22
C VAL A 219 -12.09 10.15 -2.11
N VAL A 220 -11.56 10.35 -0.90
CA VAL A 220 -12.33 10.91 0.21
C VAL A 220 -12.68 12.38 0.00
N ALA A 221 -11.86 13.11 -0.75
CA ALA A 221 -12.17 14.49 -1.13
C ALA A 221 -13.30 14.58 -2.18
N ARG A 222 -13.32 13.67 -3.17
CA ARG A 222 -14.31 13.67 -4.27
C ARG A 222 -15.59 12.94 -3.91
N TYR A 223 -15.51 11.89 -3.11
CA TYR A 223 -16.58 10.94 -2.78
C TYR A 223 -16.61 10.67 -1.27
N PRO A 224 -16.85 11.69 -0.44
CA PRO A 224 -16.75 11.60 1.03
C PRO A 224 -17.67 10.52 1.62
N GLU A 225 -18.79 10.21 0.97
CA GLU A 225 -19.75 9.20 1.39
C GLU A 225 -19.26 7.75 1.22
N LEU A 226 -18.18 7.54 0.50
CA LEU A 226 -17.65 6.20 0.26
C LEU A 226 -16.81 5.64 1.42
N SER A 227 -16.38 6.50 2.35
CA SER A 227 -15.45 6.10 3.41
C SER A 227 -15.90 6.63 4.76
N ASP A 228 -15.78 5.81 5.80
CA ASP A 228 -16.10 6.16 7.19
C ASP A 228 -14.84 6.61 7.96
N GLY A 229 -13.64 6.35 7.46
CA GLY A 229 -12.37 6.77 7.99
C GLY A 229 -11.22 6.40 7.06
N ALA A 230 -10.02 6.92 7.33
CA ALA A 230 -8.83 6.63 6.54
C ALA A 230 -7.55 6.56 7.41
N ILE A 231 -6.69 5.59 7.10
CA ILE A 231 -5.30 5.54 7.55
C ILE A 231 -4.41 5.71 6.33
N LEU A 232 -3.60 6.75 6.33
CA LEU A 232 -2.73 7.15 5.23
C LEU A 232 -1.28 6.90 5.63
N THR A 233 -0.71 5.76 5.21
CA THR A 233 0.67 5.42 5.56
C THR A 233 1.65 5.91 4.51
N ALA A 234 2.84 6.29 4.96
CA ALA A 234 3.93 6.77 4.10
C ALA A 234 3.50 7.91 3.14
N LEU A 235 2.64 8.79 3.64
CA LEU A 235 2.17 9.98 2.95
C LEU A 235 2.32 11.20 3.85
N TYR A 236 2.86 12.25 3.29
CA TYR A 236 2.95 13.54 3.93
C TYR A 236 2.32 14.61 3.03
N PRO A 237 1.26 15.27 3.48
CA PRO A 237 0.61 16.29 2.68
C PRO A 237 1.45 17.58 2.62
N ASN A 238 2.44 17.56 1.74
CA ASN A 238 3.29 18.70 1.42
C ASN A 238 3.47 18.78 -0.10
N THR A 239 3.85 19.94 -0.57
CA THR A 239 4.06 20.26 -1.98
C THR A 239 5.51 20.02 -2.46
N ILE A 240 6.16 18.94 -2.04
CA ILE A 240 7.48 18.61 -2.56
C ILE A 240 7.29 18.01 -3.97
N PRO A 241 7.78 18.70 -5.05
CA PRO A 241 7.67 18.14 -6.38
C PRO A 241 8.42 16.81 -6.51
N TYR A 242 7.79 15.83 -7.14
CA TYR A 242 8.34 14.49 -7.35
C TYR A 242 9.72 14.47 -8.04
N SER A 243 9.94 15.38 -9.00
CA SER A 243 11.24 15.52 -9.67
C SER A 243 12.42 15.71 -8.71
N GLN A 244 12.20 16.37 -7.56
CA GLN A 244 13.24 16.52 -6.54
C GLN A 244 13.57 15.21 -5.80
N MET A 245 12.69 14.22 -5.86
CA MET A 245 12.88 12.94 -5.17
C MET A 245 13.68 11.96 -6.01
N ILE A 246 13.46 11.89 -7.31
CA ILE A 246 14.33 11.14 -8.24
C ILE A 246 15.76 11.66 -8.14
N ASP A 247 15.95 12.99 -8.15
CA ASP A 247 17.27 13.63 -8.04
C ASP A 247 17.99 13.28 -6.72
N VAL A 248 17.26 13.09 -5.63
CA VAL A 248 17.84 12.84 -4.31
C VAL A 248 18.19 11.37 -4.09
N LEU A 249 17.39 10.45 -4.58
CA LEU A 249 17.53 9.02 -4.26
C LEU A 249 18.37 8.25 -5.27
N HIS A 250 18.54 8.74 -6.49
CA HIS A 250 19.34 8.11 -7.55
C HIS A 250 19.05 6.60 -7.66
N TYR A 251 17.76 6.22 -7.78
CA TYR A 251 17.37 4.85 -8.05
C TYR A 251 17.14 4.66 -9.55
N ASP A 252 17.41 3.46 -10.03
CA ASP A 252 17.36 3.13 -11.44
C ASP A 252 16.11 2.30 -11.77
N HIS A 253 15.63 2.49 -12.99
CA HIS A 253 14.57 1.68 -13.56
C HIS A 253 15.08 0.83 -14.72
N GLU A 254 14.50 -0.34 -14.86
CA GLU A 254 14.72 -1.23 -15.99
C GLU A 254 13.41 -1.57 -16.70
N PHE A 255 13.52 -1.97 -17.96
CA PHE A 255 12.37 -2.48 -18.68
C PHE A 255 11.95 -3.84 -18.09
N PRO A 256 10.66 -4.05 -17.73
CA PRO A 256 10.28 -5.21 -16.93
C PRO A 256 10.65 -6.55 -17.54
N LYS A 257 10.48 -6.71 -18.86
CA LYS A 257 10.84 -7.94 -19.58
C LYS A 257 12.33 -8.26 -19.58
N GLU A 258 13.18 -7.23 -19.46
CA GLU A 258 14.64 -7.41 -19.41
C GLU A 258 15.11 -7.65 -17.96
N ASN A 259 14.43 -7.04 -16.97
CA ASN A 259 14.72 -7.26 -15.56
C ASN A 259 14.38 -8.69 -15.11
N ASP A 260 13.14 -9.14 -15.32
CA ASP A 260 12.70 -10.50 -14.99
C ASP A 260 11.69 -11.00 -16.04
N PRO A 261 12.17 -11.67 -17.11
CA PRO A 261 11.30 -12.17 -18.18
C PRO A 261 10.25 -13.18 -17.72
N ALA A 262 10.53 -13.93 -16.65
CA ALA A 262 9.61 -14.94 -16.14
C ALA A 262 8.39 -14.29 -15.44
N ARG A 263 8.62 -13.20 -14.72
CA ARG A 263 7.56 -12.48 -13.99
C ARG A 263 6.85 -11.45 -14.83
N PHE A 264 7.56 -10.80 -15.74
CA PHE A 264 7.12 -9.57 -16.37
C PHE A 264 6.92 -9.67 -17.88
N SER A 265 6.76 -10.89 -18.43
CA SER A 265 6.55 -11.12 -19.87
C SER A 265 5.36 -10.39 -20.48
N GLU A 266 4.34 -10.06 -19.68
CA GLU A 266 3.10 -9.41 -20.13
C GLU A 266 3.21 -7.87 -20.22
N TYR A 267 4.24 -7.26 -19.62
CA TYR A 267 4.36 -5.82 -19.57
C TYR A 267 4.88 -5.25 -20.88
N GLY A 268 4.23 -4.21 -21.38
CA GLY A 268 4.55 -3.56 -22.65
C GLY A 268 5.32 -2.25 -22.50
N SER A 269 5.29 -1.47 -23.57
CA SER A 269 5.88 -0.13 -23.63
C SER A 269 5.35 0.79 -22.53
N GLY A 270 6.25 1.58 -21.94
CA GLY A 270 5.92 2.58 -20.91
C GLY A 270 5.80 2.03 -19.49
N TYR A 271 6.00 0.72 -19.30
CA TYR A 271 6.22 0.14 -17.98
C TYR A 271 7.70 0.08 -17.66
N PHE A 272 8.06 0.30 -16.40
CA PHE A 272 9.40 0.13 -15.88
C PHE A 272 9.35 -0.37 -14.42
N VAL A 273 10.43 -0.97 -13.94
CA VAL A 273 10.52 -1.56 -12.60
C VAL A 273 11.83 -1.13 -11.95
N LEU A 274 11.83 -0.95 -10.63
CA LEU A 274 13.07 -0.70 -9.88
C LEU A 274 14.10 -1.80 -10.15
N SER A 275 15.35 -1.42 -10.44
CA SER A 275 16.38 -2.32 -10.96
C SER A 275 16.68 -3.47 -10.02
N ASN A 276 17.00 -3.19 -8.76
CA ASN A 276 17.61 -4.18 -7.87
C ASN A 276 17.37 -3.88 -6.39
N GLU A 277 17.82 -4.80 -5.51
CA GLU A 277 17.70 -4.68 -4.05
C GLU A 277 18.34 -3.40 -3.48
N ALA A 278 19.41 -2.86 -4.11
CA ALA A 278 20.04 -1.63 -3.61
C ALA A 278 19.11 -0.41 -3.80
N ASP A 279 18.36 -0.35 -4.89
CA ASP A 279 17.37 0.68 -5.13
C ASP A 279 16.18 0.54 -4.20
N LEU A 280 15.70 -0.68 -4.00
CA LEU A 280 14.65 -0.98 -3.02
C LEU A 280 15.08 -0.59 -1.60
N GLN A 281 16.34 -0.90 -1.23
CA GLN A 281 16.85 -0.53 0.09
C GLN A 281 16.91 0.99 0.26
N LYS A 282 17.45 1.73 -0.72
CA LYS A 282 17.53 3.20 -0.67
C LYS A 282 16.14 3.84 -0.50
N LEU A 283 15.17 3.32 -1.24
CA LEU A 283 13.83 3.90 -1.28
C LEU A 283 13.00 3.52 -0.05
N PHE A 284 12.99 2.25 0.35
CA PHE A 284 12.00 1.73 1.27
C PHE A 284 12.50 1.49 2.70
N PHE A 285 13.80 1.28 2.90
CA PHE A 285 14.29 0.74 4.17
C PHE A 285 15.25 1.66 4.92
N GLN A 286 15.07 1.71 6.23
CA GLN A 286 16.07 2.22 7.16
C GLN A 286 16.93 1.06 7.66
N LYS A 287 18.25 1.23 7.68
CA LYS A 287 19.22 0.18 8.05
C LYS A 287 18.92 -0.52 9.38
N LYS A 288 18.47 0.21 10.39
CA LYS A 288 18.23 -0.33 11.73
C LYS A 288 17.04 -1.28 11.78
N SER A 289 15.98 -0.99 11.00
CA SER A 289 14.76 -1.81 10.89
C SER A 289 14.78 -2.78 9.70
N LEU A 290 15.86 -2.79 8.91
CA LEU A 290 16.01 -3.71 7.78
C LEU A 290 16.32 -5.12 8.28
N ASP A 291 15.53 -6.08 7.79
CA ASP A 291 15.87 -7.49 7.78
C ASP A 291 16.25 -7.87 6.33
N PRO A 292 17.43 -8.48 6.09
CA PRO A 292 17.81 -8.93 4.75
C PRO A 292 16.75 -9.83 4.08
N ALA A 293 16.06 -10.66 4.85
CA ALA A 293 14.99 -11.50 4.32
C ALA A 293 13.79 -10.68 3.82
N LEU A 294 13.49 -9.54 4.44
CA LEU A 294 12.46 -8.60 3.97
C LEU A 294 12.89 -7.89 2.69
N LEU A 295 14.17 -7.54 2.55
CA LEU A 295 14.67 -6.95 1.31
C LEU A 295 14.54 -7.92 0.14
N THR A 296 14.97 -9.17 0.31
CA THR A 296 14.80 -10.22 -0.70
C THR A 296 13.31 -10.50 -0.98
N TYR A 297 12.46 -10.48 0.04
CA TYR A 297 11.01 -10.57 -0.15
C TYR A 297 10.47 -9.39 -0.96
N THR A 298 10.91 -8.17 -0.68
CA THR A 298 10.53 -6.96 -1.42
C THR A 298 10.92 -7.07 -2.89
N GLU A 299 12.13 -7.55 -3.18
CA GLU A 299 12.56 -7.84 -4.56
C GLU A 299 11.64 -8.86 -5.24
N LYS A 300 11.26 -9.92 -4.52
CA LYS A 300 10.33 -10.95 -5.02
C LYS A 300 8.95 -10.37 -5.37
N ILE A 301 8.44 -9.41 -4.58
CA ILE A 301 7.08 -8.86 -4.77
C ILE A 301 7.03 -7.56 -5.54
N LYS A 302 8.18 -6.93 -5.85
CA LYS A 302 8.21 -5.66 -6.59
C LYS A 302 7.40 -5.74 -7.87
N GLN A 303 6.77 -4.64 -8.25
CA GLN A 303 5.92 -4.53 -9.41
C GLN A 303 6.38 -3.40 -10.33
N PRO A 304 6.11 -3.51 -11.63
CA PRO A 304 6.28 -2.39 -12.54
C PRO A 304 5.36 -1.21 -12.22
N GLU A 305 5.84 -0.05 -12.56
CA GLU A 305 5.21 1.26 -12.52
C GLU A 305 5.07 1.80 -13.94
N THR A 306 4.40 2.92 -14.14
CA THR A 306 4.16 3.43 -15.47
C THR A 306 4.59 4.89 -15.66
N VAL A 307 5.02 5.19 -16.88
CA VAL A 307 5.30 6.57 -17.30
C VAL A 307 4.08 7.47 -17.11
N GLY A 308 2.86 6.94 -17.30
CA GLY A 308 1.61 7.68 -17.11
C GLY A 308 1.31 8.04 -15.66
N GLU A 309 1.61 7.16 -14.70
CA GLU A 309 1.50 7.47 -13.27
C GLU A 309 2.39 8.65 -12.91
N TYR A 310 3.67 8.58 -13.26
CA TYR A 310 4.64 9.64 -12.99
C TYR A 310 4.30 10.98 -13.67
N ALA A 311 3.89 10.94 -14.93
CA ALA A 311 3.53 12.18 -15.65
C ALA A 311 2.27 12.82 -15.04
N SER A 312 1.25 12.03 -14.69
CA SER A 312 0.02 12.52 -14.08
C SER A 312 0.22 12.98 -12.64
N GLU A 313 1.20 12.43 -11.90
CA GLU A 313 1.55 12.87 -10.55
C GLU A 313 2.05 14.32 -10.54
N GLY A 314 2.86 14.70 -11.52
CA GLY A 314 3.35 16.06 -11.66
C GLY A 314 2.27 17.13 -11.91
N LEU A 315 1.04 16.72 -12.28
CA LEU A 315 -0.14 17.59 -12.41
C LEU A 315 -1.12 17.47 -11.24
N SER A 316 -0.92 16.48 -10.38
CA SER A 316 -1.86 16.15 -9.32
C SER A 316 -1.55 16.94 -8.06
N SER A 317 -2.58 17.23 -7.30
CA SER A 317 -2.48 17.92 -6.02
C SER A 317 -3.35 17.26 -4.96
N TYR A 318 -3.05 17.53 -3.69
CA TYR A 318 -3.95 17.18 -2.60
C TYR A 318 -5.21 18.03 -2.69
N LEU A 319 -6.35 17.38 -2.89
CA LEU A 319 -7.65 18.05 -2.88
C LEU A 319 -8.10 18.32 -1.45
N VAL A 320 -8.79 19.43 -1.24
CA VAL A 320 -9.41 19.72 0.06
C VAL A 320 -10.64 18.83 0.23
N ALA A 321 -10.69 18.08 1.31
CA ALA A 321 -11.78 17.16 1.65
C ALA A 321 -12.84 17.83 2.53
N ASP A 322 -13.45 18.92 2.03
CA ASP A 322 -14.38 19.78 2.78
C ASP A 322 -15.61 19.05 3.32
N ASN A 323 -16.05 17.99 2.66
CA ASN A 323 -17.26 17.25 3.05
C ASN A 323 -16.95 15.96 3.79
N PHE A 324 -15.68 15.57 3.90
CA PHE A 324 -15.30 14.38 4.65
C PHE A 324 -15.15 14.69 6.14
N LYS A 325 -15.85 13.91 6.97
CA LYS A 325 -15.88 14.09 8.44
C LYS A 325 -15.37 12.87 9.20
N GLY A 326 -15.02 11.82 8.49
CA GLY A 326 -14.45 10.61 9.09
C GLY A 326 -13.06 10.89 9.68
N PRO A 327 -12.63 10.13 10.69
CA PRO A 327 -11.28 10.28 11.26
C PRO A 327 -10.20 9.92 10.25
N VAL A 328 -9.08 10.67 10.29
CA VAL A 328 -7.92 10.48 9.44
C VAL A 328 -6.67 10.33 10.28
N HIS A 329 -5.89 9.29 9.99
CA HIS A 329 -4.62 9.03 10.66
C HIS A 329 -3.48 8.98 9.66
N PHE A 330 -2.46 9.82 9.87
CA PHE A 330 -1.21 9.77 9.12
C PHE A 330 -0.20 8.92 9.87
N PHE A 331 0.41 7.98 9.16
CA PHE A 331 1.35 7.03 9.74
C PHE A 331 2.61 6.96 8.86
N ILE A 332 3.73 7.47 9.34
CA ILE A 332 4.97 7.61 8.57
C ILE A 332 6.12 6.94 9.31
N GLY A 333 7.09 6.40 8.58
CA GLY A 333 8.36 5.96 9.14
C GLY A 333 9.21 7.16 9.59
N GLU A 334 9.83 7.09 10.78
CA GLU A 334 10.66 8.16 11.34
C GLU A 334 11.80 8.63 10.40
N PHE A 335 12.28 7.70 9.57
CA PHE A 335 13.38 7.93 8.64
C PHE A 335 12.98 7.66 7.18
N ASP A 336 11.78 8.04 6.82
CA ASP A 336 11.28 7.91 5.46
C ASP A 336 12.07 8.82 4.50
N ASN A 337 12.86 8.19 3.61
CA ASN A 337 13.67 8.93 2.65
C ASN A 337 12.83 9.64 1.61
N PHE A 338 11.75 8.99 1.17
CA PHE A 338 10.90 9.50 0.10
C PHE A 338 10.08 10.71 0.55
N VAL A 339 9.46 10.62 1.72
CA VAL A 339 8.55 11.66 2.22
C VAL A 339 9.30 12.82 2.88
N CYS A 340 10.34 12.53 3.66
CA CYS A 340 11.00 13.48 4.57
C CYS A 340 12.51 13.62 4.32
N ARG A 341 13.05 13.08 3.24
CA ARG A 341 14.50 13.06 2.99
C ARG A 341 15.31 12.41 4.12
N GLY A 342 14.73 11.37 4.77
CA GLY A 342 15.41 10.54 5.77
C GLY A 342 15.30 11.00 7.21
N ASP A 343 14.59 12.10 7.51
CA ASP A 343 14.29 12.52 8.88
C ASP A 343 12.92 13.19 8.96
N CYS A 344 11.94 12.46 9.46
CA CYS A 344 10.56 12.93 9.61
C CYS A 344 10.26 13.54 10.97
N ARG A 345 11.21 13.64 11.85
CA ARG A 345 11.00 14.28 13.16
C ARG A 345 10.64 15.75 12.95
N ASP A 346 9.63 16.21 13.66
CA ASP A 346 9.07 17.57 13.56
C ASP A 346 8.38 17.91 12.23
N ILE A 347 8.29 16.98 11.26
CA ILE A 347 7.70 17.27 9.97
C ILE A 347 6.21 17.61 10.09
N TYR A 348 5.51 17.01 11.04
CA TYR A 348 4.08 17.29 11.27
C TYR A 348 3.81 18.72 11.77
N ASN A 349 4.82 19.45 12.23
CA ASN A 349 4.68 20.87 12.57
C ASN A 349 4.56 21.77 11.31
N GLN A 350 4.80 21.20 10.12
CA GLN A 350 4.80 21.91 8.84
C GLN A 350 3.76 21.35 7.86
N THR A 351 2.88 20.45 8.33
CA THR A 351 1.91 19.77 7.46
C THR A 351 0.76 20.67 7.05
N GLU A 352 0.25 20.43 5.86
CA GLU A 352 -1.01 21.00 5.37
C GLU A 352 -2.23 20.10 5.65
N ALA A 353 -2.08 19.03 6.44
CA ALA A 353 -3.12 18.04 6.64
C ALA A 353 -4.41 18.64 7.23
N GLU A 354 -4.33 19.61 8.14
CA GLU A 354 -5.50 20.30 8.68
C GLU A 354 -6.23 21.12 7.61
N ARG A 355 -5.50 21.71 6.66
CA ARG A 355 -6.08 22.45 5.53
C ARG A 355 -6.75 21.46 4.54
N ILE A 356 -6.16 20.29 4.35
CA ILE A 356 -6.67 19.26 3.42
C ILE A 356 -7.86 18.53 4.03
N PHE A 357 -7.88 18.33 5.35
CA PHE A 357 -8.95 17.65 6.09
C PHE A 357 -9.54 18.55 7.18
N PRO A 358 -10.22 19.66 6.82
CA PRO A 358 -10.63 20.70 7.78
C PRO A 358 -11.67 20.22 8.81
N HIS A 359 -12.33 19.09 8.58
CA HIS A 359 -13.40 18.56 9.44
C HIS A 359 -13.13 17.16 10.01
N SER A 360 -11.90 16.64 9.85
CA SER A 360 -11.54 15.27 10.21
C SER A 360 -10.63 15.15 11.44
N ASN A 361 -10.13 16.28 11.97
CA ASN A 361 -9.15 16.30 13.07
C ASN A 361 -8.02 15.29 12.87
N PRO A 362 -7.17 15.48 11.85
CA PRO A 362 -6.13 14.51 11.51
C PRO A 362 -5.17 14.27 12.67
N THR A 363 -4.77 13.02 12.87
CA THR A 363 -3.80 12.60 13.88
C THR A 363 -2.58 11.98 13.20
N TYR A 364 -1.48 11.90 13.94
CA TYR A 364 -0.17 11.58 13.37
C TYR A 364 0.57 10.57 14.22
N TYR A 365 1.32 9.68 13.56
CA TYR A 365 2.25 8.77 14.22
C TYR A 365 3.52 8.62 13.40
N LEU A 366 4.67 8.69 14.06
CA LEU A 366 5.97 8.34 13.49
C LEU A 366 6.38 6.96 13.99
N GLN A 367 6.49 5.99 13.10
CA GLN A 367 6.99 4.67 13.45
C GLN A 367 8.50 4.74 13.68
N PRO A 368 9.00 4.42 14.89
CA PRO A 368 10.42 4.54 15.21
C PRO A 368 11.31 3.71 14.29
N GLU A 369 12.49 4.21 13.97
CA GLU A 369 13.54 3.54 13.21
C GLU A 369 13.11 3.00 11.82
N THR A 370 12.00 3.46 11.27
CA THR A 370 11.34 2.91 10.07
C THR A 370 11.56 3.82 8.87
N GLY A 371 11.78 3.22 7.69
CA GLY A 371 11.84 3.91 6.40
C GLY A 371 10.46 4.05 5.74
N HIS A 372 10.46 4.12 4.38
CA HIS A 372 9.23 4.36 3.60
C HIS A 372 8.25 3.18 3.58
N ALA A 373 8.70 1.93 3.85
CA ALA A 373 7.84 0.73 3.84
C ALA A 373 7.54 0.22 5.27
N PRO A 374 6.65 0.87 6.03
CA PRO A 374 6.41 0.49 7.43
C PRO A 374 5.87 -0.94 7.62
N ALA A 375 5.09 -1.48 6.67
CA ALA A 375 4.60 -2.85 6.76
C ALA A 375 5.68 -3.93 6.50
N LEU A 376 6.82 -3.56 5.92
CA LEU A 376 7.95 -4.45 5.63
C LEU A 376 9.18 -4.12 6.51
N SER A 377 8.98 -3.54 7.68
CA SER A 377 10.03 -3.22 8.65
C SER A 377 9.97 -4.16 9.85
N LYS A 378 11.10 -4.39 10.55
CA LYS A 378 11.18 -5.30 11.72
C LYS A 378 10.14 -5.04 12.80
N ASN A 379 9.65 -3.82 12.91
CA ASN A 379 8.64 -3.41 13.89
C ASN A 379 7.24 -3.25 13.28
N ALA A 380 6.98 -3.90 12.14
CA ALA A 380 5.70 -3.79 11.43
C ALA A 380 4.51 -4.16 12.32
N SER A 381 4.59 -5.26 13.06
CA SER A 381 3.50 -5.71 13.96
C SER A 381 3.14 -4.67 15.02
N ALA A 382 4.12 -3.96 15.58
CA ALA A 382 3.86 -2.84 16.51
C ALA A 382 3.13 -1.68 15.82
N GLY A 383 3.50 -1.38 14.57
CA GLY A 383 2.80 -0.39 13.75
C GLY A 383 1.37 -0.80 13.43
N PHE A 384 1.12 -2.08 13.14
CA PHE A 384 -0.23 -2.59 12.92
C PHE A 384 -1.12 -2.43 14.15
N GLU A 385 -0.58 -2.67 15.35
CA GLU A 385 -1.32 -2.44 16.61
C GLU A 385 -1.69 -0.95 16.79
N VAL A 386 -0.82 -0.02 16.42
CA VAL A 386 -1.15 1.42 16.44
C VAL A 386 -2.28 1.75 15.46
N MET A 387 -2.19 1.28 14.21
CA MET A 387 -3.21 1.50 13.19
C MET A 387 -4.57 0.92 13.61
N LEU A 388 -4.59 -0.32 14.07
CA LEU A 388 -5.81 -1.01 14.49
C LEU A 388 -6.38 -0.43 15.79
N GLY A 389 -5.51 -0.02 16.73
CA GLY A 389 -5.91 0.70 17.94
C GLY A 389 -6.52 2.05 17.66
N TYR A 390 -6.05 2.75 16.62
CA TYR A 390 -6.69 3.98 16.14
C TYR A 390 -8.11 3.74 15.64
N LEU A 391 -8.34 2.70 14.84
CA LEU A 391 -9.68 2.34 14.38
C LEU A 391 -10.60 1.99 15.57
N ASP A 392 -10.11 1.21 16.52
CA ASP A 392 -10.85 0.83 17.73
C ASP A 392 -11.30 2.06 18.53
N SER A 393 -10.41 3.06 18.70
CA SER A 393 -10.71 4.27 19.46
C SER A 393 -11.78 5.17 18.80
N HIS A 394 -12.01 4.99 17.49
CA HIS A 394 -13.02 5.70 16.71
C HIS A 394 -14.26 4.86 16.38
N ASN A 395 -14.39 3.67 16.97
CA ASN A 395 -15.44 2.68 16.67
C ASN A 395 -15.52 2.31 15.18
N LEU A 396 -14.37 2.32 14.54
CA LEU A 396 -14.16 1.87 13.16
C LEU A 396 -13.61 0.46 13.15
#